data_a43aef0933d1bf88a140e02a323f84a1
#
_entry.id   a43aef0933d1bf88a140e02a323f84a1
#
_cell.length_a   1.000
_cell.length_b   1.000
_cell.length_c   1.000
_cell.angle_alpha   90.00
_cell.angle_beta   90.00
_cell.angle_gamma   90.00
#
_symmetry.space_group_name_H-M   'P 1'
#
loop_
_entity.id
_entity.type
_entity.pdbx_description
1 polymer ?
#
loop_
_entity_poly.entity_id
_entity_poly.type
_entity_poly.pdbx_seq_one_letter_code
_entity_poly.pdbx_strand_id
1 'polypeptide(L)'
;DKLGLAYEVVPGVSSFCGAAAAIPAEYTPAEVSQTLIITRMAGRTPVPEQENLRALASHRASMTLFLSVSMLKDVCAELTAGYPEDTPVAVVYKATWPEQEVVRGTLADIAEKAAHIKKTALILVGDFLRESDKRSKLYDPAFAHACREAEMP
;
A
#
# COMPACT_ATOMS: atom_id res chain seq x y z
N ASP A 1 4.69 -25.30 -21.08
CA ASP A 1 4.77 -25.49 -22.56
C ASP A 1 5.93 -26.39 -22.96
N LYS A 2 7.17 -26.16 -22.45
CA LYS A 2 8.34 -27.00 -22.82
C LYS A 2 8.21 -28.48 -22.43
N LEU A 3 7.44 -28.80 -21.41
CA LEU A 3 7.22 -30.15 -20.91
C LEU A 3 5.92 -30.78 -21.43
N GLY A 4 5.11 -30.05 -22.18
CA GLY A 4 3.81 -30.52 -22.68
C GLY A 4 2.77 -30.82 -21.60
N LEU A 5 2.96 -30.28 -20.40
CA LEU A 5 2.03 -30.48 -19.28
C LEU A 5 0.81 -29.56 -19.44
N ALA A 6 -0.38 -30.08 -19.22
CA ALA A 6 -1.59 -29.27 -19.11
C ALA A 6 -1.55 -28.45 -17.82
N TYR A 7 -1.94 -27.19 -17.89
CA TYR A 7 -2.03 -26.31 -16.73
C TYR A 7 -3.24 -25.39 -16.85
N GLU A 8 -3.68 -24.89 -15.71
CA GLU A 8 -4.71 -23.87 -15.59
C GLU A 8 -4.20 -22.71 -14.73
N VAL A 9 -4.53 -21.48 -15.11
CA VAL A 9 -4.24 -20.27 -14.30
C VAL A 9 -5.51 -19.85 -13.59
N VAL A 10 -5.53 -20.04 -12.27
CA VAL A 10 -6.65 -19.64 -11.43
C VAL A 10 -6.39 -18.23 -10.88
N PRO A 11 -7.26 -17.25 -11.16
CA PRO A 11 -7.13 -15.91 -10.60
C PRO A 11 -7.29 -15.93 -9.07
N GLY A 12 -6.54 -15.07 -8.40
CA GLY A 12 -6.56 -14.98 -6.94
C GLY A 12 -6.51 -13.54 -6.42
N VAL A 13 -6.85 -13.37 -5.16
CA VAL A 13 -6.77 -12.08 -4.45
C VAL A 13 -5.37 -11.93 -3.86
N SER A 14 -4.68 -10.85 -4.24
CA SER A 14 -3.34 -10.57 -3.72
C SER A 14 -3.38 -10.13 -2.26
N SER A 15 -2.29 -10.39 -1.53
CA SER A 15 -2.16 -10.02 -0.11
C SER A 15 -2.25 -8.52 0.16
N PHE A 16 -1.99 -7.65 -0.82
CA PHE A 16 -2.21 -6.21 -0.62
C PHE A 16 -3.70 -5.86 -0.47
N CYS A 17 -4.59 -6.58 -1.14
CA CYS A 17 -6.03 -6.44 -0.92
C CYS A 17 -6.43 -6.91 0.48
N GLY A 18 -5.86 -8.03 0.95
CA GLY A 18 -6.05 -8.51 2.31
C GLY A 18 -5.53 -7.53 3.37
N ALA A 19 -4.40 -6.87 3.10
CA ALA A 19 -3.84 -5.84 3.98
C ALA A 19 -4.75 -4.61 4.05
N ALA A 20 -5.33 -4.16 2.93
CA ALA A 20 -6.29 -3.05 2.91
C ALA A 20 -7.56 -3.40 3.74
N ALA A 21 -8.05 -4.64 3.61
CA ALA A 21 -9.19 -5.12 4.40
C ALA A 21 -8.88 -5.16 5.90
N ALA A 22 -7.64 -5.53 6.29
CA ALA A 22 -7.21 -5.57 7.68
C ALA A 22 -7.16 -4.19 8.36
N ILE A 23 -7.01 -3.12 7.59
CA ILE A 23 -6.93 -1.73 8.08
C ILE A 23 -8.13 -0.87 7.68
N PRO A 24 -9.23 -1.38 7.19
CA PRO A 24 -10.34 -0.80 6.41
C PRO A 24 -9.95 0.48 5.64
N ALA A 25 -9.05 0.34 4.65
CA ALA A 25 -8.56 1.48 3.89
C ALA A 25 -8.70 1.26 2.38
N GLU A 26 -9.03 2.33 1.68
CA GLU A 26 -8.96 2.43 0.23
C GLU A 26 -7.59 3.00 -0.17
N TYR A 27 -6.89 2.34 -1.11
CA TYR A 27 -5.58 2.82 -1.56
C TYR A 27 -5.64 4.12 -2.37
N THR A 28 -6.75 4.38 -3.02
CA THR A 28 -6.91 5.50 -3.95
C THR A 28 -8.06 6.42 -3.57
N PRO A 29 -8.11 6.92 -2.31
CA PRO A 29 -9.17 7.81 -1.89
C PRO A 29 -9.13 9.11 -2.68
N ALA A 30 -10.31 9.62 -3.02
CA ALA A 30 -10.47 10.85 -3.80
C ALA A 30 -9.71 12.03 -3.17
N GLU A 31 -9.05 12.82 -4.01
CA GLU A 31 -8.26 14.01 -3.63
C GLU A 31 -7.03 13.72 -2.73
N VAL A 32 -6.72 12.46 -2.44
CA VAL A 32 -5.54 12.06 -1.66
C VAL A 32 -4.52 11.37 -2.56
N SER A 33 -4.92 10.30 -3.23
CA SER A 33 -4.08 9.58 -4.19
C SER A 33 -4.94 8.90 -5.24
N GLN A 34 -4.48 8.87 -6.48
CA GLN A 34 -5.14 8.12 -7.56
C GLN A 34 -4.24 6.97 -8.07
N THR A 35 -3.11 6.75 -7.40
CA THR A 35 -2.10 5.78 -7.83
C THR A 35 -1.71 4.89 -6.65
N LEU A 36 -1.68 3.59 -6.89
CA LEU A 36 -1.08 2.60 -6.00
C LEU A 36 0.20 2.05 -6.64
N ILE A 37 1.33 2.25 -6.00
CA ILE A 37 2.61 1.65 -6.38
C ILE A 37 2.80 0.35 -5.60
N ILE A 38 2.86 -0.76 -6.31
CA ILE A 38 3.18 -2.08 -5.76
C ILE A 38 4.63 -2.38 -6.11
N THR A 39 5.47 -2.46 -5.10
CA THR A 39 6.92 -2.62 -5.30
C THR A 39 7.59 -3.40 -4.16
N ARG A 40 8.89 -3.43 -4.18
CA ARG A 40 9.76 -3.94 -3.11
C ARG A 40 11.06 -3.16 -3.05
N MET A 41 11.73 -3.20 -1.93
CA MET A 41 13.11 -2.73 -1.83
C MET A 41 14.06 -3.72 -2.53
N ALA A 42 15.13 -3.22 -3.13
CA ALA A 42 16.24 -4.06 -3.55
C ALA A 42 16.82 -4.80 -2.32
N GLY A 43 17.06 -6.09 -2.48
CA GLY A 43 17.63 -6.94 -1.44
C GLY A 43 18.62 -7.92 -2.06
N ARG A 44 18.43 -9.21 -1.86
CA ARG A 44 19.27 -10.24 -2.51
C ARG A 44 19.21 -10.20 -4.03
N THR A 45 18.15 -9.67 -4.59
CA THR A 45 17.98 -9.44 -6.02
C THR A 45 17.79 -7.94 -6.27
N PRO A 46 18.40 -7.39 -7.34
CA PRO A 46 18.26 -5.97 -7.66
C PRO A 46 16.83 -5.64 -8.10
N VAL A 47 16.52 -4.34 -8.12
CA VAL A 47 15.42 -3.73 -8.86
C VAL A 47 16.01 -2.85 -9.96
N PRO A 48 15.27 -2.56 -11.04
CA PRO A 48 15.70 -1.57 -12.02
C PRO A 48 16.02 -0.24 -11.35
N GLU A 49 17.03 0.47 -11.83
CA GLU A 49 17.49 1.72 -11.20
C GLU A 49 16.38 2.77 -11.08
N GLN A 50 15.52 2.86 -12.09
CA GLN A 50 14.39 3.79 -12.11
C GLN A 50 13.23 3.39 -11.18
N GLU A 51 13.24 2.16 -10.67
CA GLU A 51 12.23 1.62 -9.76
C GLU A 51 12.73 1.51 -8.31
N ASN A 52 13.87 2.14 -7.99
CA ASN A 52 14.33 2.20 -6.60
C ASN A 52 13.37 3.04 -5.74
N LEU A 53 13.30 2.76 -4.44
CA LEU A 53 12.32 3.40 -3.54
C LEU A 53 12.47 4.92 -3.50
N ARG A 54 13.70 5.45 -3.58
CA ARG A 54 13.97 6.88 -3.59
C ARG A 54 13.35 7.57 -4.81
N ALA A 55 13.47 6.97 -5.99
CA ALA A 55 12.84 7.49 -7.21
C ALA A 55 11.31 7.43 -7.11
N LEU A 56 10.76 6.29 -6.69
CA LEU A 56 9.31 6.11 -6.54
C LEU A 56 8.71 7.00 -5.46
N ALA A 57 9.45 7.32 -4.40
CA ALA A 57 9.00 8.20 -3.32
C ALA A 57 8.66 9.61 -3.79
N SER A 58 9.27 10.08 -4.87
CA SER A 58 8.98 11.40 -5.45
C SER A 58 7.51 11.59 -5.88
N HIS A 59 6.81 10.51 -6.19
CA HIS A 59 5.40 10.55 -6.58
C HIS A 59 4.44 10.78 -5.40
N ARG A 60 4.85 10.50 -4.16
CA ARG A 60 4.00 10.57 -2.95
C ARG A 60 2.66 9.84 -3.10
N ALA A 61 2.64 8.82 -3.94
CA ALA A 61 1.48 7.98 -4.18
C ALA A 61 1.22 7.02 -3.00
N SER A 62 0.08 6.37 -2.96
CA SER A 62 -0.10 5.22 -2.07
C SER A 62 0.87 4.11 -2.47
N MET A 63 1.55 3.51 -1.50
CA MET A 63 2.50 2.42 -1.75
C MET A 63 2.20 1.19 -0.92
N THR A 64 2.46 0.02 -1.49
CA THR A 64 2.55 -1.25 -0.78
C THR A 64 3.85 -1.96 -1.15
N LEU A 65 4.65 -2.30 -0.14
CA LEU A 65 5.96 -2.93 -0.33
C LEU A 65 5.91 -4.38 0.13
N PHE A 66 6.26 -5.26 -0.81
CA PHE A 66 6.43 -6.69 -0.59
C PHE A 66 7.86 -7.01 -0.17
N LEU A 67 8.06 -8.11 0.54
CA LEU A 67 9.37 -8.71 0.82
C LEU A 67 10.39 -7.77 1.49
N SER A 68 9.96 -6.66 2.07
CA SER A 68 10.85 -5.57 2.53
C SER A 68 10.84 -5.35 4.05
N VAL A 69 9.98 -6.03 4.79
CA VAL A 69 9.81 -5.78 6.24
C VAL A 69 11.07 -6.03 7.06
N SER A 70 11.93 -6.97 6.66
CA SER A 70 13.22 -7.20 7.34
C SER A 70 14.23 -6.06 7.17
N MET A 71 13.98 -5.15 6.24
CA MET A 71 14.79 -3.96 5.93
C MET A 71 14.03 -2.66 6.25
N LEU A 72 13.07 -2.70 7.19
CA LEU A 72 12.11 -1.60 7.41
C LEU A 72 12.79 -0.26 7.71
N LYS A 73 13.93 -0.27 8.43
CA LYS A 73 14.71 0.93 8.71
C LYS A 73 15.26 1.57 7.42
N ASP A 74 15.80 0.74 6.54
CA ASP A 74 16.37 1.22 5.26
C ASP A 74 15.25 1.66 4.31
N VAL A 75 14.11 0.96 4.31
CA VAL A 75 12.89 1.36 3.59
C VAL A 75 12.46 2.77 4.00
N CYS A 76 12.38 3.06 5.30
CA CYS A 76 12.01 4.39 5.79
C CYS A 76 13.02 5.45 5.34
N ALA A 77 14.32 5.16 5.43
CA ALA A 77 15.37 6.08 5.00
C ALA A 77 15.32 6.41 3.49
N GLU A 78 15.00 5.43 2.65
CA GLU A 78 14.83 5.67 1.21
C GLU A 78 13.56 6.47 0.90
N LEU A 79 12.47 6.19 1.59
CA LEU A 79 11.19 6.84 1.35
C LEU A 79 11.17 8.30 1.82
N THR A 80 11.91 8.67 2.85
CA THR A 80 12.03 10.07 3.32
C THR A 80 12.70 11.00 2.31
N ALA A 81 13.27 10.47 1.23
CA ALA A 81 13.72 11.30 0.10
C ALA A 81 12.57 12.02 -0.63
N GLY A 82 11.33 11.50 -0.55
CA GLY A 82 10.16 12.09 -1.19
C GLY A 82 9.00 12.34 -0.24
N TYR A 83 8.77 11.44 0.72
CA TYR A 83 7.71 11.59 1.72
C TYR A 83 8.18 12.34 2.97
N PRO A 84 7.34 13.20 3.57
CA PRO A 84 7.57 13.72 4.91
C PRO A 84 7.74 12.60 5.96
N GLU A 85 8.51 12.86 7.01
CA GLU A 85 8.76 11.89 8.09
C GLU A 85 7.48 11.51 8.87
N ASP A 86 6.47 12.40 8.89
CA ASP A 86 5.17 12.17 9.51
C ASP A 86 4.19 11.41 8.61
N THR A 87 4.61 11.00 7.40
CA THR A 87 3.78 10.20 6.50
C THR A 87 3.38 8.89 7.18
N PRO A 88 2.07 8.57 7.20
CA PRO A 88 1.59 7.36 7.84
C PRO A 88 2.11 6.09 7.19
N VAL A 89 2.42 5.12 8.05
CA VAL A 89 2.83 3.77 7.65
C VAL A 89 2.05 2.74 8.46
N ALA A 90 1.64 1.67 7.80
CA ALA A 90 1.12 0.49 8.46
C ALA A 90 1.92 -0.76 8.04
N VAL A 91 2.33 -1.55 9.02
CA VAL A 91 2.89 -2.89 8.78
C VAL A 91 1.82 -3.91 9.10
N VAL A 92 1.40 -4.67 8.09
CA VAL A 92 0.35 -5.68 8.22
C VAL A 92 0.99 -7.07 8.13
N TYR A 93 1.11 -7.72 9.27
CA TYR A 93 1.65 -9.07 9.41
C TYR A 93 0.54 -10.09 9.24
N LYS A 94 0.79 -11.14 8.44
CA LYS A 94 -0.12 -12.26 8.21
C LYS A 94 -1.57 -11.83 7.97
N ALA A 95 -1.80 -10.84 7.07
CA ALA A 95 -3.15 -10.41 6.72
C ALA A 95 -4.07 -11.61 6.44
N THR A 96 -5.26 -11.61 7.03
CA THR A 96 -6.31 -12.66 6.95
C THR A 96 -6.02 -13.96 7.71
N TRP A 97 -4.90 -14.07 8.40
CA TRP A 97 -4.57 -15.22 9.24
C TRP A 97 -5.04 -15.01 10.69
N PRO A 98 -5.22 -16.08 11.49
CA PRO A 98 -5.58 -15.93 12.91
C PRO A 98 -4.60 -15.07 13.70
N GLU A 99 -3.30 -15.09 13.34
CA GLU A 99 -2.25 -14.32 13.99
C GLU A 99 -2.00 -12.96 13.33
N GLN A 100 -2.98 -12.43 12.60
CA GLN A 100 -2.87 -11.11 11.99
C GLN A 100 -2.54 -10.04 13.03
N GLU A 101 -1.56 -9.21 12.72
CA GLU A 101 -1.19 -8.04 13.51
C GLU A 101 -1.06 -6.82 12.60
N VAL A 102 -1.51 -5.66 13.09
CA VAL A 102 -1.36 -4.37 12.40
C VAL A 102 -0.62 -3.40 13.31
N VAL A 103 0.57 -3.00 12.89
CA VAL A 103 1.35 -1.96 13.57
C VAL A 103 1.25 -0.67 12.78
N ARG A 104 0.81 0.42 13.42
CA ARG A 104 0.67 1.75 12.82
C ARG A 104 1.70 2.71 13.38
N GLY A 105 2.20 3.59 12.51
CA GLY A 105 3.14 4.63 12.85
C GLY A 105 3.33 5.60 11.69
N THR A 106 4.49 6.23 11.67
CA THR A 106 4.96 7.12 10.61
C THR A 106 6.31 6.64 10.10
N LEU A 107 6.81 7.23 9.02
CA LEU A 107 8.18 6.91 8.55
C LEU A 107 9.24 7.15 9.63
N ALA A 108 9.01 8.08 10.56
CA ALA A 108 9.92 8.36 11.65
C ALA A 108 10.00 7.24 12.71
N ASP A 109 8.92 6.53 12.98
CA ASP A 109 8.83 5.64 14.16
C ASP A 109 8.45 4.19 13.88
N ILE A 110 7.95 3.88 12.69
CA ILE A 110 7.45 2.53 12.35
C ILE A 110 8.54 1.45 12.44
N ALA A 111 9.79 1.81 12.13
CA ALA A 111 10.89 0.87 12.16
C ALA A 111 11.18 0.33 13.57
N GLU A 112 10.96 1.15 14.59
CA GLU A 112 11.07 0.77 16.00
C GLU A 112 9.82 -0.01 16.44
N LYS A 113 8.64 0.54 16.17
CA LYS A 113 7.34 -0.04 16.56
C LYS A 113 7.14 -1.46 16.01
N ALA A 114 7.51 -1.70 14.76
CA ALA A 114 7.38 -3.00 14.10
C ALA A 114 8.67 -3.82 14.08
N ALA A 115 9.65 -3.51 14.95
CA ALA A 115 10.96 -4.16 14.96
C ALA A 115 10.92 -5.69 15.17
N HIS A 116 9.87 -6.19 15.79
CA HIS A 116 9.64 -7.62 16.03
C HIS A 116 9.17 -8.38 14.78
N ILE A 117 8.61 -7.69 13.77
CA ILE A 117 8.10 -8.32 12.55
C ILE A 117 9.24 -8.42 11.52
N LYS A 118 9.63 -9.64 11.16
CA LYS A 118 10.78 -9.89 10.26
C LYS A 118 10.41 -10.51 8.91
N LYS A 119 9.19 -11.05 8.78
CA LYS A 119 8.74 -11.75 7.57
C LYS A 119 7.21 -11.75 7.47
N THR A 120 6.68 -12.18 6.34
CA THR A 120 5.24 -12.41 6.10
C THR A 120 4.38 -11.17 6.39
N ALA A 121 4.90 -9.99 6.04
CA ALA A 121 4.21 -8.74 6.23
C ALA A 121 4.33 -7.85 5.00
N LEU A 122 3.35 -6.96 4.83
CA LEU A 122 3.35 -5.87 3.89
C LEU A 122 3.57 -4.56 4.63
N ILE A 123 4.27 -3.63 3.98
CA ILE A 123 4.43 -2.26 4.44
C ILE A 123 3.55 -1.38 3.55
N LEU A 124 2.64 -0.66 4.15
CA LEU A 124 1.75 0.28 3.47
C LEU A 124 2.17 1.70 3.85
N VAL A 125 2.31 2.58 2.86
CA VAL A 125 2.82 3.94 3.06
C VAL A 125 1.98 4.94 2.28
N GLY A 126 1.60 6.03 2.91
CA GLY A 126 0.95 7.16 2.25
C GLY A 126 -0.23 7.75 3.01
N ASP A 127 -0.67 8.91 2.55
CA ASP A 127 -1.74 9.67 3.19
C ASP A 127 -3.12 9.01 3.14
N PHE A 128 -3.30 7.96 2.32
CA PHE A 128 -4.51 7.14 2.34
C PHE A 128 -4.75 6.43 3.68
N LEU A 129 -3.74 6.36 4.53
CA LEU A 129 -3.81 5.81 5.89
C LEU A 129 -4.28 6.82 6.94
N ARG A 130 -4.39 8.11 6.58
CA ARG A 130 -4.99 9.14 7.44
C ARG A 130 -6.52 9.00 7.42
N GLU A 131 -7.14 9.31 8.52
CA GLU A 131 -8.60 9.49 8.52
C GLU A 131 -8.99 10.63 7.58
N SER A 132 -9.98 10.41 6.75
CA SER A 132 -10.47 11.39 5.79
C SER A 132 -11.97 11.24 5.61
N ASP A 133 -12.68 12.35 5.74
CA ASP A 133 -14.11 12.43 5.43
C ASP A 133 -14.37 12.66 3.93
N LYS A 134 -13.32 12.71 3.12
CA LYS A 134 -13.41 12.93 1.68
C LYS A 134 -14.05 11.74 0.99
N ARG A 135 -15.11 12.00 0.24
CA ARG A 135 -15.81 11.02 -0.59
C ARG A 135 -15.64 11.34 -2.06
N SER A 136 -15.61 10.33 -2.90
CA SER A 136 -15.65 10.53 -4.34
C SER A 136 -16.95 11.26 -4.71
N LYS A 137 -16.85 12.25 -5.62
CA LYS A 137 -18.02 12.93 -6.20
C LYS A 137 -19.01 11.97 -6.84
N LEU A 138 -18.58 10.78 -7.24
CA LEU A 138 -19.47 9.73 -7.77
C LEU A 138 -20.57 9.30 -6.76
N TYR A 139 -20.31 9.47 -5.46
CA TYR A 139 -21.27 9.16 -4.40
C TYR A 139 -22.07 10.38 -3.93
N ASP A 140 -21.81 11.56 -4.49
CA ASP A 140 -22.58 12.77 -4.21
C ASP A 140 -23.94 12.68 -4.93
N PRO A 141 -25.08 12.78 -4.21
CA PRO A 141 -26.40 12.77 -4.85
C PRO A 141 -26.58 13.86 -5.92
N ALA A 142 -25.93 15.01 -5.76
CA ALA A 142 -25.98 16.11 -6.72
C ALA A 142 -25.11 15.88 -7.98
N PHE A 143 -24.33 14.78 -8.05
CA PHE A 143 -23.46 14.50 -9.18
C PHE A 143 -24.11 13.49 -10.15
N ALA A 144 -24.40 13.93 -11.37
CA ALA A 144 -24.88 13.06 -12.44
C ALA A 144 -23.76 12.26 -13.09
N HIS A 145 -24.01 11.00 -13.40
CA HIS A 145 -23.10 10.15 -14.19
C HIS A 145 -23.92 9.16 -15.04
N ALA A 146 -23.26 8.40 -15.92
CA ALA A 146 -23.91 7.53 -16.90
C ALA A 146 -24.99 6.57 -16.35
N CYS A 147 -24.95 6.23 -15.06
CA CYS A 147 -25.89 5.31 -14.43
C CYS A 147 -26.83 6.00 -13.42
N ARG A 148 -26.75 7.30 -13.23
CA ARG A 148 -27.57 8.05 -12.26
C ARG A 148 -27.71 9.52 -12.66
N GLU A 149 -28.94 10.02 -12.66
CA GLU A 149 -29.22 11.46 -12.74
C GLU A 149 -28.95 12.14 -11.38
N ALA A 150 -28.62 13.43 -11.40
CA ALA A 150 -28.42 14.21 -10.18
C ALA A 150 -29.77 14.39 -9.45
N GLU A 151 -29.79 14.14 -8.18
CA GLU A 151 -30.92 14.54 -7.31
C GLU A 151 -30.72 16.02 -6.94
N MET A 152 -31.64 16.87 -7.38
CA MET A 152 -31.66 18.28 -6.98
C MET A 152 -32.17 18.37 -5.53
N PRO A 153 -31.52 19.20 -4.68
CA PRO A 153 -31.94 19.38 -3.29
C PRO A 153 -33.31 20.03 -3.16
#